data_a8c1775a71a49a99bffcb4e1adcf7833
#
_entry.id   a8c1775a71a49a99bffcb4e1adcf7833
#
_cell.length_a   1.000
_cell.length_b   1.000
_cell.length_c   1.000
_cell.angle_alpha   90.00
_cell.angle_beta   90.00
_cell.angle_gamma   90.00
#
_symmetry.space_group_name_H-M   'P 1'
#
loop_
_entity.id
_entity.type
_entity.pdbx_description
1 polymer ?
#
loop_
_entity_poly.entity_id
_entity_poly.type
_entity_poly.pdbx_seq_one_letter_code
_entity_poly.pdbx_strand_id
1 'polypeptide(L)' 'MKPDIEELRKKYIENPPEGMTSRDIRHMSEEELLDMDYFLNDDELDDGFGE' A
#
# COMPACT_ATOMS: atom_id res chain seq x y z
N MET A 1 12.18 -7.95 -7.67
CA MET A 1 12.52 -6.69 -7.11
C MET A 1 11.59 -6.27 -6.00
N LYS A 2 12.13 -5.85 -4.91
CA LYS A 2 11.30 -5.50 -3.78
C LYS A 2 11.04 -4.01 -3.75
N PRO A 3 9.86 -3.62 -3.34
CA PRO A 3 9.58 -2.20 -3.20
C PRO A 3 10.39 -1.62 -2.06
N ASP A 4 10.75 -0.38 -2.23
CA ASP A 4 11.46 0.33 -1.18
C ASP A 4 10.44 0.80 -0.16
N ILE A 5 10.61 0.38 1.08
CA ILE A 5 9.66 0.71 2.12
C ILE A 5 9.54 2.23 2.30
N GLU A 6 10.65 2.92 2.20
CA GLU A 6 10.60 4.37 2.37
C GLU A 6 9.81 5.02 1.25
N GLU A 7 10.02 4.57 0.04
CA GLU A 7 9.25 5.11 -1.06
C GLU A 7 7.78 4.76 -0.93
N LEU A 8 7.52 3.53 -0.54
CA LEU A 8 6.16 3.09 -0.39
C LEU A 8 5.43 3.93 0.65
N ARG A 9 6.08 4.14 1.78
CA ARG A 9 5.50 4.96 2.83
C ARG A 9 5.26 6.39 2.34
N LYS A 10 6.24 6.94 1.64
CA LYS A 10 6.11 8.29 1.15
C LYS A 10 4.96 8.40 0.16
N LYS A 11 4.82 7.41 -0.69
CA LYS A 11 3.76 7.39 -1.67
C LYS A 11 2.39 7.48 -1.00
N TYR A 12 2.20 6.68 0.04
CA TYR A 12 0.92 6.67 0.71
C TYR A 12 0.73 7.87 1.62
N ILE A 13 1.81 8.46 2.09
CA ILE A 13 1.69 9.68 2.87
C ILE A 13 1.16 10.80 2.01
N GLU A 14 1.62 10.87 0.77
CA GLU A 14 1.15 11.89 -0.14
C GLU A 14 -0.27 11.62 -0.62
N ASN A 15 -0.61 10.35 -0.75
CA ASN A 15 -1.94 9.95 -1.21
C ASN A 15 -2.47 8.83 -0.36
N PRO A 16 -2.95 9.12 0.83
CA PRO A 16 -3.45 8.05 1.70
C PRO A 16 -4.64 7.35 1.07
N PRO A 17 -4.77 6.06 1.30
CA PRO A 17 -5.95 5.35 0.81
C PRO A 17 -7.21 5.88 1.47
N GLU A 18 -8.32 5.56 0.84
CA GLU A 18 -9.60 6.01 1.35
C GLU A 18 -9.80 5.48 2.77
N GLY A 19 -10.22 6.35 3.66
CA GLY A 19 -10.42 5.96 5.05
C GLY A 19 -9.18 6.06 5.91
N MET A 20 -8.07 6.48 5.33
CA MET A 20 -6.83 6.63 6.08
C MET A 20 -6.25 8.02 5.88
N THR A 21 -5.34 8.38 6.76
CA THR A 21 -4.69 9.68 6.65
C THR A 21 -3.19 9.48 6.60
N SER A 22 -2.48 10.56 6.25
CA SER A 22 -1.04 10.47 6.19
C SER A 22 -0.47 10.12 7.56
N ARG A 23 -1.11 10.57 8.62
CA ARG A 23 -0.66 10.24 9.96
C ARG A 23 -0.72 8.73 10.19
N ASP A 24 -1.80 8.11 9.74
CA ASP A 24 -1.92 6.66 9.88
C ASP A 24 -0.77 5.98 9.17
N ILE A 25 -0.47 6.42 7.97
CA ILE A 25 0.62 5.82 7.21
C ILE A 25 1.94 5.96 7.95
N ARG A 26 2.16 7.10 8.57
CA ARG A 26 3.42 7.33 9.25
C ARG A 26 3.58 6.43 10.46
N HIS A 27 2.47 6.03 11.06
CA HIS A 27 2.51 5.20 12.25
C HIS A 27 2.48 3.72 11.94
N MET A 28 2.34 3.36 10.70
CA MET A 28 2.29 1.96 10.31
C MET A 28 3.68 1.36 10.30
N SER A 29 3.77 0.10 10.69
CA SER A 29 5.02 -0.60 10.61
C SER A 29 5.27 -1.04 9.17
N GLU A 30 6.47 -1.53 8.93
CA GLU A 30 6.80 -1.98 7.59
C GLU A 30 5.89 -3.11 7.14
N GLU A 31 5.64 -4.04 8.04
CA GLU A 31 4.79 -5.16 7.69
C GLU A 31 3.38 -4.71 7.37
N GLU A 32 2.87 -3.79 8.16
CA GLU A 32 1.54 -3.29 7.91
C GLU A 32 1.48 -2.57 6.58
N LEU A 33 2.51 -1.81 6.29
CA LEU A 33 2.57 -1.08 5.05
C LEU A 33 2.59 -2.03 3.86
N LEU A 34 3.40 -3.04 3.94
CA LEU A 34 3.48 -4.03 2.86
C LEU A 34 2.17 -4.77 2.70
N ASP A 35 1.56 -5.12 3.80
CA ASP A 35 0.30 -5.84 3.74
C ASP A 35 -0.77 -4.98 3.08
N MET A 36 -0.81 -3.71 3.46
CA MET A 36 -1.79 -2.81 2.87
C MET A 36 -1.53 -2.65 1.37
N ASP A 37 -0.28 -2.48 1.01
CA ASP A 37 0.07 -2.33 -0.39
C ASP A 37 -0.35 -3.56 -1.19
N TYR A 38 -0.10 -4.72 -0.64
CA TYR A 38 -0.47 -5.95 -1.31
C TYR A 38 -1.99 -6.05 -1.47
N PHE A 39 -2.69 -5.68 -0.42
CA PHE A 39 -4.14 -5.73 -0.44
C PHE A 39 -4.72 -4.77 -1.49
N LEU A 40 -4.17 -3.60 -1.56
CA LEU A 40 -4.69 -2.60 -2.48
C LEU A 40 -4.40 -2.97 -3.93
N ASN A 41 -3.36 -3.73 -4.16
CA ASN A 41 -3.00 -4.12 -5.52
C ASN A 41 -3.54 -5.49 -5.88
N ASP A 42 -4.29 -6.08 -5.00
CA ASP A 42 -4.81 -7.40 -5.24
C ASP A 42 -5.79 -7.42 -6.41
N ASP A 43 -6.47 -6.33 -6.60
CA ASP A 43 -7.42 -6.22 -7.69
C ASP A 43 -6.82 -6.55 -9.02
N GLU A 44 -5.62 -6.07 -9.23
CA GLU A 44 -4.99 -6.27 -10.52
C GLU A 44 -4.77 -7.73 -10.80
N LEU A 45 -4.34 -8.44 -9.77
CA LEU A 45 -4.13 -9.86 -9.95
C LEU A 45 -5.42 -10.56 -10.28
N ASP A 46 -6.43 -10.23 -9.55
CA ASP A 46 -7.72 -10.85 -9.77
C ASP A 46 -8.21 -10.58 -11.17
N ASP A 47 -8.03 -9.39 -11.58
CA ASP A 47 -8.49 -9.00 -12.89
C ASP A 47 -7.83 -9.82 -13.97
N GLY A 48 -6.56 -10.00 -13.87
CA GLY A 48 -5.85 -10.72 -14.87
C GLY A 48 -6.35 -12.14 -15.00
N PHE A 49 -6.81 -12.68 -13.94
CA PHE A 49 -7.27 -14.02 -13.96
C PHE A 49 -8.68 -14.13 -14.48
N GLY A 50 -9.41 -13.13 -14.24
CA GLY A 50 -10.79 -13.15 -14.55
C GLY A 50 -11.11 -13.73 -15.86
N GLU A 51 -10.53 -13.93 -16.58
CA GLU A 51 -11.02 -14.42 -17.72
C GLU A 51 -10.86 -15.27 -18.06
#